data_9cb203ded00ff30e565d5a2e56e40cf5
#
_entry.id   9cb203ded00ff30e565d5a2e56e40cf5
#
_cell.length_a   1.000
_cell.length_b   1.000
_cell.length_c   1.000
_cell.angle_alpha   90.00
_cell.angle_beta   90.00
_cell.angle_gamma   90.00
#
_symmetry.space_group_name_H-M   'P 1'
#
loop_
_entity.id
_entity.type
_entity.pdbx_description
1 polymer ?
#
loop_
_entity_poly.entity_id
_entity_poly.type
_entity_poly.pdbx_seq_one_letter_code
_entity_poly.pdbx_strand_id
1 'polypeptide(L)'
;MKRKTINKLLSTVMVAAMSVGLLAGCGGSASTDTSATTPAADNTAATTESSSTGDSTTTADSGDKVTINVTRATFNLANPDTEQVKKVQDAVNEYIGDKINVQVNLTDIGSGEYTDKANLALANNEINLLWTASWESVIGTNDLVPQKAVYDLTDLIQGTDLYNSMDEGQWEATKYDGKIYFIPVYKDNVEGYDIMARKDLVDKYGWDMSSIKSLKDIEPMLADAKSEGLKYPWLTQKTAMFYRFYINDFDFFTADVTANWVAVDKSTNEVVDTIQTDQYKEFCTL
;
A
#
# COMPACT_ATOMS: atom_id res chain seq x y z
N MET A 1 -45.89 8.29 22.31
CA MET A 1 -45.12 9.50 22.62
C MET A 1 -44.04 9.33 23.74
N LYS A 2 -43.87 8.16 24.37
CA LYS A 2 -42.94 8.01 25.54
C LYS A 2 -41.53 7.50 25.21
N ARG A 3 -41.28 6.85 24.04
CA ARG A 3 -39.97 6.31 23.68
C ARG A 3 -38.93 7.32 23.15
N LYS A 4 -39.36 8.36 22.46
CA LYS A 4 -38.46 9.40 21.91
C LYS A 4 -37.91 10.37 22.97
N THR A 5 -38.60 10.53 24.09
CA THR A 5 -38.16 11.41 25.17
C THR A 5 -37.10 10.75 26.06
N ILE A 6 -37.19 9.43 26.24
CA ILE A 6 -36.23 8.66 27.04
C ILE A 6 -34.85 8.59 26.34
N ASN A 7 -34.81 8.42 25.02
CA ASN A 7 -33.56 8.39 24.27
C ASN A 7 -32.82 9.73 24.24
N LYS A 8 -33.56 10.86 24.29
CA LYS A 8 -32.95 12.20 24.38
C LYS A 8 -32.36 12.48 25.76
N LEU A 9 -33.00 11.97 26.80
CA LEU A 9 -32.50 12.11 28.18
C LEU A 9 -31.27 11.24 28.42
N LEU A 10 -31.19 10.02 27.86
CA LEU A 10 -30.00 9.17 27.96
C LEU A 10 -28.80 9.76 27.20
N SER A 11 -29.00 10.35 26.02
CA SER A 11 -27.91 10.96 25.26
C SER A 11 -27.34 12.21 25.95
N THR A 12 -28.18 12.98 26.62
CA THR A 12 -27.74 14.21 27.33
C THR A 12 -26.98 13.89 28.60
N VAL A 13 -27.33 12.81 29.30
CA VAL A 13 -26.59 12.36 30.50
C VAL A 13 -25.23 11.75 30.13
N MET A 14 -25.13 11.08 28.98
CA MET A 14 -23.86 10.50 28.53
C MET A 14 -22.83 11.56 28.08
N VAL A 15 -23.29 12.64 27.45
CA VAL A 15 -22.42 13.78 27.08
C VAL A 15 -21.96 14.57 28.32
N ALA A 16 -22.80 14.71 29.33
CA ALA A 16 -22.44 15.38 30.58
C ALA A 16 -21.42 14.55 31.43
N ALA A 17 -21.48 13.22 31.37
CA ALA A 17 -20.53 12.35 32.07
C ALA A 17 -19.12 12.36 31.49
N MET A 18 -18.97 12.59 30.15
CA MET A 18 -17.65 12.69 29.51
C MET A 18 -16.95 14.04 29.70
N SER A 19 -17.71 15.11 29.97
CA SER A 19 -17.11 16.44 30.17
C SER A 19 -16.57 16.67 31.58
N VAL A 20 -16.93 15.86 32.58
CA VAL A 20 -16.42 15.95 33.97
C VAL A 20 -15.12 15.14 34.16
N GLY A 21 -14.82 14.18 33.29
CA GLY A 21 -13.62 13.35 33.33
C GLY A 21 -12.32 14.03 32.86
N LEU A 22 -12.39 15.18 32.18
CA LEU A 22 -11.22 15.87 31.60
C LEU A 22 -10.64 17.00 32.50
N LEU A 23 -11.23 17.27 33.66
CA LEU A 23 -10.79 18.36 34.56
C LEU A 23 -10.10 17.86 35.86
N ALA A 24 -9.86 16.56 36.04
CA ALA A 24 -9.28 15.99 37.24
C ALA A 24 -7.83 15.50 37.10
N GLY A 25 -7.06 15.99 36.13
CA GLY A 25 -5.70 15.54 35.88
C GLY A 25 -4.65 16.65 35.82
N CYS A 26 -4.69 17.63 36.75
CA CYS A 26 -3.55 18.52 36.93
C CYS A 26 -3.55 19.10 38.35
N GLY A 27 -2.72 18.58 39.22
CA GLY A 27 -2.53 19.14 40.57
C GLY A 27 -1.49 18.45 41.41
N GLY A 28 -0.38 19.12 41.60
CA GLY A 28 0.55 18.99 42.76
C GLY A 28 1.88 18.31 42.43
N SER A 29 3.05 18.82 42.76
CA SER A 29 3.52 19.85 43.71
C SER A 29 4.92 20.26 43.32
N ALA A 30 5.20 21.53 43.33
CA ALA A 30 6.13 22.33 44.15
C ALA A 30 7.51 21.70 44.39
N SER A 31 8.62 22.34 44.14
CA SER A 31 9.28 23.58 44.49
C SER A 31 10.74 23.45 44.01
N THR A 32 11.50 24.38 43.62
CA THR A 32 12.04 25.61 44.16
C THR A 32 12.98 26.26 43.12
N ASP A 33 12.86 27.58 42.99
CA ASP A 33 13.88 28.60 42.73
C ASP A 33 15.15 28.33 41.90
N THR A 34 15.40 29.07 40.86
CA THR A 34 16.25 30.27 40.91
C THR A 34 16.41 30.94 39.52
N SER A 35 16.22 32.21 39.51
CA SER A 35 16.48 33.30 38.62
C SER A 35 17.49 33.11 37.46
N ALA A 36 17.19 33.71 36.32
CA ALA A 36 17.84 34.89 35.74
C ALA A 36 18.04 34.85 34.23
N THR A 37 17.51 35.88 33.62
CA THR A 37 17.98 36.72 32.49
C THR A 37 17.91 36.19 31.07
N THR A 38 16.99 36.86 30.36
CA THR A 38 17.00 37.15 28.92
C THR A 38 18.23 37.98 28.54
N PRO A 39 18.74 37.88 27.31
CA PRO A 39 18.41 38.95 26.39
C PRO A 39 18.08 38.52 24.97
N ALA A 40 17.25 39.30 24.32
CA ALA A 40 16.96 39.33 22.91
C ALA A 40 18.16 39.71 22.07
N ALA A 41 18.29 39.16 20.88
CA ALA A 41 19.04 39.75 19.79
C ALA A 41 18.33 39.47 18.46
N ASP A 42 17.92 40.57 17.92
CA ASP A 42 17.56 40.89 16.56
C ASP A 42 18.63 40.42 15.56
N ASN A 43 18.24 39.83 14.43
CA ASN A 43 19.06 39.95 13.23
C ASN A 43 18.30 39.77 11.90
N THR A 44 18.40 40.81 11.21
CA THR A 44 18.06 41.29 9.90
C THR A 44 18.38 40.34 8.76
N ALA A 45 17.52 40.37 7.75
CA ALA A 45 17.62 39.78 6.43
C ALA A 45 18.88 40.19 5.67
N ALA A 46 19.41 39.29 4.87
CA ALA A 46 20.19 39.62 3.69
C ALA A 46 19.88 38.62 2.56
N THR A 47 19.17 39.12 1.60
CA THR A 47 18.98 38.55 0.26
C THR A 47 20.31 38.62 -0.48
N THR A 48 20.76 37.53 -1.08
CA THR A 48 21.74 37.56 -2.15
C THR A 48 21.36 36.57 -3.23
N GLU A 49 20.84 37.10 -4.32
CA GLU A 49 20.74 36.40 -5.61
C GLU A 49 22.17 36.17 -6.13
N SER A 50 22.46 34.96 -6.58
CA SER A 50 23.57 34.71 -7.47
C SER A 50 23.19 33.59 -8.46
N SER A 51 22.98 34.07 -9.68
CA SER A 51 22.92 33.25 -10.88
C SER A 51 24.32 32.76 -11.23
N SER A 52 24.50 31.43 -11.41
CA SER A 52 25.63 30.94 -12.19
C SER A 52 25.22 29.66 -12.95
N THR A 53 25.16 29.82 -14.25
CA THR A 53 25.30 28.79 -15.25
C THR A 53 26.65 28.11 -15.09
N GLY A 54 26.69 26.83 -14.81
CA GLY A 54 27.93 26.07 -14.64
C GLY A 54 27.76 24.65 -15.12
N ASP A 55 28.46 24.34 -16.16
CA ASP A 55 28.81 23.09 -16.76
C ASP A 55 29.13 22.02 -15.71
N SER A 56 28.37 20.91 -15.67
CA SER A 56 28.52 19.85 -14.65
C SER A 56 29.42 18.73 -15.17
N THR A 57 30.71 18.93 -15.05
CA THR A 57 31.64 17.82 -14.91
C THR A 57 31.62 17.37 -13.45
N THR A 58 30.98 16.25 -13.16
CA THR A 58 30.95 15.64 -11.82
C THR A 58 32.31 15.10 -11.44
N THR A 59 33.10 15.92 -10.74
CA THR A 59 34.16 15.43 -9.85
C THR A 59 33.47 14.96 -8.57
N ALA A 60 33.71 13.72 -8.16
CA ALA A 60 33.27 13.19 -6.88
C ALA A 60 33.81 14.09 -5.75
N ASP A 61 32.90 14.84 -5.13
CA ASP A 61 33.18 15.60 -3.93
C ASP A 61 33.33 14.62 -2.77
N SER A 62 34.45 14.74 -2.03
CA SER A 62 34.80 13.92 -0.86
C SER A 62 34.03 14.35 0.40
N GLY A 63 32.79 14.77 0.25
CA GLY A 63 31.88 15.07 1.35
C GLY A 63 31.29 13.81 1.97
N ASP A 64 30.72 13.95 3.16
CA ASP A 64 29.98 12.85 3.81
C ASP A 64 28.87 12.34 2.90
N LYS A 65 28.71 10.97 2.84
CA LYS A 65 27.67 10.36 2.02
C LYS A 65 26.28 10.79 2.49
N VAL A 66 25.41 11.11 1.54
CA VAL A 66 24.00 11.39 1.82
C VAL A 66 23.28 10.09 2.14
N THR A 67 22.60 10.02 3.28
CA THR A 67 21.82 8.84 3.66
C THR A 67 20.38 8.97 3.17
N ILE A 68 19.90 7.96 2.44
CA ILE A 68 18.52 7.83 1.97
C ILE A 68 17.83 6.75 2.80
N ASN A 69 16.86 7.13 3.61
CA ASN A 69 16.03 6.20 4.37
C ASN A 69 14.92 5.65 3.47
N VAL A 70 14.94 4.36 3.24
CA VAL A 70 13.99 3.63 2.39
C VAL A 70 13.11 2.76 3.26
N THR A 71 11.79 2.98 3.23
CA THR A 71 10.82 2.22 4.01
C THR A 71 9.93 1.38 3.08
N ARG A 72 9.88 0.06 3.33
CA ARG A 72 9.18 -0.91 2.47
C ARG A 72 8.24 -1.80 3.28
N ALA A 73 7.11 -2.16 2.66
CA ALA A 73 6.22 -3.19 3.18
C ALA A 73 6.70 -4.60 2.83
N THR A 74 6.53 -5.54 3.75
CA THR A 74 6.73 -6.97 3.48
C THR A 74 5.41 -7.71 3.66
N PHE A 75 4.91 -8.31 2.56
CA PHE A 75 3.57 -8.94 2.56
C PHE A 75 3.56 -10.38 3.06
N ASN A 76 4.67 -11.08 2.94
CA ASN A 76 4.76 -12.49 3.28
C ASN A 76 5.39 -12.75 4.65
N LEU A 77 5.84 -11.70 5.33
CA LEU A 77 6.53 -11.80 6.62
C LEU A 77 5.92 -10.79 7.60
N ALA A 78 5.30 -11.31 8.66
CA ALA A 78 4.81 -10.46 9.74
C ALA A 78 5.98 -9.76 10.46
N ASN A 79 7.11 -10.45 10.57
CA ASN A 79 8.33 -9.92 11.18
C ASN A 79 9.49 -10.12 10.20
N PRO A 80 9.94 -9.08 9.50
CA PRO A 80 11.12 -9.15 8.63
C PRO A 80 12.36 -9.55 9.40
N ASP A 81 13.19 -10.37 8.80
CA ASP A 81 14.49 -10.75 9.35
C ASP A 81 15.48 -9.58 9.19
N THR A 82 15.78 -8.91 10.28
CA THR A 82 16.65 -7.72 10.29
C THR A 82 18.08 -8.01 9.82
N GLU A 83 18.59 -9.22 10.05
CA GLU A 83 19.92 -9.61 9.56
C GLU A 83 19.93 -9.76 8.05
N GLN A 84 18.86 -10.31 7.45
CA GLN A 84 18.74 -10.42 6.00
C GLN A 84 18.54 -9.03 5.36
N VAL A 85 17.72 -8.16 5.95
CA VAL A 85 17.57 -6.79 5.49
C VAL A 85 18.91 -6.07 5.51
N LYS A 86 19.69 -6.23 6.58
CA LYS A 86 21.03 -5.64 6.67
C LYS A 86 21.97 -6.16 5.60
N LYS A 87 21.98 -7.45 5.28
CA LYS A 87 22.80 -8.01 4.20
C LYS A 87 22.44 -7.39 2.85
N VAL A 88 21.16 -7.19 2.57
CA VAL A 88 20.71 -6.52 1.35
C VAL A 88 21.17 -5.06 1.34
N GLN A 89 21.00 -4.35 2.45
CA GLN A 89 21.47 -2.98 2.59
C GLN A 89 22.98 -2.86 2.35
N ASP A 90 23.77 -3.71 2.97
CA ASP A 90 25.23 -3.70 2.83
C ASP A 90 25.64 -3.95 1.36
N ALA A 91 25.00 -4.92 0.69
CA ALA A 91 25.28 -5.21 -0.73
C ALA A 91 24.87 -4.05 -1.65
N VAL A 92 23.74 -3.39 -1.38
CA VAL A 92 23.33 -2.19 -2.12
C VAL A 92 24.34 -1.07 -1.91
N ASN A 93 24.75 -0.81 -0.67
CA ASN A 93 25.70 0.24 -0.34
C ASN A 93 27.09 -0.02 -0.92
N GLU A 94 27.54 -1.28 -0.99
CA GLU A 94 28.75 -1.68 -1.70
C GLU A 94 28.64 -1.37 -3.20
N TYR A 95 27.51 -1.76 -3.82
CA TYR A 95 27.31 -1.56 -5.26
C TYR A 95 27.22 -0.09 -5.67
N ILE A 96 26.57 0.76 -4.88
CA ILE A 96 26.39 2.20 -5.21
C ILE A 96 27.52 3.08 -4.71
N GLY A 97 28.27 2.61 -3.69
CA GLY A 97 29.21 3.44 -2.94
C GLY A 97 30.33 4.08 -3.73
N ASP A 98 30.72 3.44 -4.86
CA ASP A 98 31.75 3.95 -5.77
C ASP A 98 31.16 4.69 -6.99
N LYS A 99 29.83 4.70 -7.12
CA LYS A 99 29.13 5.28 -8.28
C LYS A 99 28.47 6.61 -7.97
N ILE A 100 27.94 6.75 -6.76
CA ILE A 100 27.25 7.94 -6.30
C ILE A 100 27.57 8.19 -4.84
N ASN A 101 27.56 9.47 -4.43
CA ASN A 101 27.82 9.85 -3.04
C ASN A 101 26.59 9.66 -2.13
N VAL A 102 25.99 8.46 -2.18
CA VAL A 102 24.77 8.09 -1.44
C VAL A 102 24.99 6.78 -0.73
N GLN A 103 24.36 6.62 0.41
CA GLN A 103 24.11 5.34 1.07
C GLN A 103 22.64 5.20 1.39
N VAL A 104 22.13 3.96 1.41
CA VAL A 104 20.75 3.67 1.79
C VAL A 104 20.69 3.05 3.18
N ASN A 105 19.63 3.38 3.90
CA ASN A 105 19.22 2.72 5.12
C ASN A 105 17.85 2.07 4.87
N LEU A 106 17.77 0.73 4.92
CA LEU A 106 16.57 -0.02 4.61
C LEU A 106 15.78 -0.35 5.87
N THR A 107 14.50 -0.02 5.87
CA THR A 107 13.55 -0.40 6.92
C THR A 107 12.42 -1.21 6.28
N ASP A 108 12.38 -2.49 6.61
CA ASP A 108 11.30 -3.39 6.19
C ASP A 108 10.31 -3.55 7.35
N ILE A 109 9.02 -3.37 7.07
CA ILE A 109 7.94 -3.46 8.06
C ILE A 109 6.91 -4.47 7.57
N GLY A 110 6.48 -5.38 8.46
CA GLY A 110 5.43 -6.35 8.16
C GLY A 110 4.10 -5.66 7.81
N SER A 111 3.38 -6.18 6.84
CA SER A 111 2.16 -5.55 6.30
C SER A 111 1.10 -5.21 7.36
N GLY A 112 1.00 -6.00 8.43
CA GLY A 112 0.04 -5.74 9.51
C GLY A 112 0.31 -4.48 10.34
N GLU A 113 1.53 -3.93 10.29
CA GLU A 113 1.93 -2.74 11.05
C GLU A 113 2.44 -1.62 10.13
N TYR A 114 2.50 -1.89 8.83
CA TYR A 114 3.17 -1.03 7.86
C TYR A 114 2.55 0.36 7.81
N THR A 115 1.25 0.44 7.60
CA THR A 115 0.53 1.70 7.44
C THR A 115 0.75 2.62 8.65
N ASP A 116 0.60 2.10 9.87
CA ASP A 116 0.73 2.90 11.08
C ASP A 116 2.16 3.38 11.31
N LYS A 117 3.14 2.48 11.17
CA LYS A 117 4.56 2.81 11.37
C LYS A 117 5.09 3.75 10.30
N ALA A 118 4.75 3.50 9.03
CA ALA A 118 5.17 4.35 7.93
C ALA A 118 4.54 5.76 8.01
N ASN A 119 3.25 5.86 8.39
CA ASN A 119 2.60 7.15 8.59
C ASN A 119 3.26 7.96 9.72
N LEU A 120 3.61 7.31 10.83
CA LEU A 120 4.32 7.97 11.93
C LEU A 120 5.71 8.44 11.49
N ALA A 121 6.49 7.60 10.84
CA ALA A 121 7.83 7.94 10.35
C ALA A 121 7.80 9.04 9.28
N LEU A 122 6.77 9.05 8.42
CA LEU A 122 6.54 10.11 7.44
C LEU A 122 6.24 11.45 8.14
N ALA A 123 5.38 11.45 9.16
CA ALA A 123 5.07 12.64 9.94
C ALA A 123 6.29 13.22 10.69
N ASN A 124 7.25 12.36 11.04
CA ASN A 124 8.52 12.75 11.67
C ASN A 124 9.63 13.13 10.66
N ASN A 125 9.37 13.12 9.36
CA ASN A 125 10.35 13.32 8.29
C ASN A 125 11.52 12.31 8.34
N GLU A 126 11.26 11.07 8.74
CA GLU A 126 12.26 10.01 8.84
C GLU A 126 12.41 9.20 7.54
N ILE A 127 11.55 9.42 6.55
CA ILE A 127 11.51 8.68 5.28
C ILE A 127 11.90 9.58 4.12
N ASN A 128 12.80 9.11 3.26
CA ASN A 128 13.13 9.76 2.00
C ASN A 128 12.51 9.02 0.81
N LEU A 129 12.37 7.70 0.88
CA LEU A 129 11.75 6.87 -0.14
C LEU A 129 10.78 5.89 0.52
N LEU A 130 9.51 5.98 0.15
CA LEU A 130 8.42 5.18 0.72
C LEU A 130 7.85 4.24 -0.35
N TRP A 131 7.71 2.96 -0.02
CA TRP A 131 6.83 2.08 -0.78
C TRP A 131 5.37 2.42 -0.44
N THR A 132 4.53 2.56 -1.46
CA THR A 132 3.09 2.78 -1.29
C THR A 132 2.29 2.18 -2.42
N ALA A 133 0.97 2.15 -2.27
CA ALA A 133 0.03 1.70 -3.27
C ALA A 133 -1.30 2.46 -3.15
N SER A 134 -2.11 2.43 -4.20
CA SER A 134 -3.41 3.14 -4.22
C SER A 134 -4.42 2.62 -3.18
N TRP A 135 -4.25 1.38 -2.73
CA TRP A 135 -5.12 0.74 -1.73
C TRP A 135 -4.64 0.90 -0.27
N GLU A 136 -3.45 1.48 -0.06
CA GLU A 136 -3.02 1.84 1.29
C GLU A 136 -3.86 3.00 1.82
N SER A 137 -4.28 2.93 3.09
CA SER A 137 -4.97 4.02 3.75
C SER A 137 -3.98 5.02 4.34
N VAL A 138 -4.32 6.29 4.40
CA VAL A 138 -3.57 7.45 4.95
C VAL A 138 -2.20 7.71 4.33
N ILE A 139 -1.51 6.70 3.83
CA ILE A 139 -0.24 6.78 3.10
C ILE A 139 -0.39 6.27 1.66
N GLY A 140 -1.62 6.12 1.18
CA GLY A 140 -1.91 5.74 -0.20
C GLY A 140 -1.53 6.83 -1.19
N THR A 141 -1.37 6.45 -2.45
CA THR A 141 -1.03 7.42 -3.50
C THR A 141 -2.07 8.54 -3.61
N ASN A 142 -3.34 8.21 -3.36
CA ASN A 142 -4.45 9.18 -3.36
C ASN A 142 -4.44 10.14 -2.15
N ASP A 143 -3.76 9.77 -1.07
CA ASP A 143 -3.67 10.57 0.15
C ASP A 143 -2.43 11.46 0.16
N LEU A 144 -1.29 10.93 -0.28
CA LEU A 144 0.01 11.61 -0.19
C LEU A 144 0.12 12.86 -1.07
N VAL A 145 -0.50 12.86 -2.26
CA VAL A 145 -0.47 14.02 -3.17
C VAL A 145 -1.25 15.20 -2.61
N PRO A 146 -2.52 15.08 -2.17
CA PRO A 146 -3.24 16.17 -1.52
C PRO A 146 -2.58 16.68 -0.25
N GLN A 147 -1.93 15.80 0.51
CA GLN A 147 -1.18 16.16 1.72
C GLN A 147 0.14 16.88 1.41
N LYS A 148 0.56 16.93 0.14
CA LYS A 148 1.87 17.46 -0.28
C LYS A 148 3.05 16.76 0.39
N ALA A 149 2.89 15.48 0.68
CA ALA A 149 3.90 14.64 1.32
C ALA A 149 4.89 14.03 0.32
N VAL A 150 4.68 14.25 -0.98
CA VAL A 150 5.51 13.74 -2.08
C VAL A 150 5.92 14.86 -3.03
N TYR A 151 7.09 14.71 -3.65
CA TYR A 151 7.62 15.66 -4.61
C TYR A 151 7.05 15.43 -6.01
N ASP A 152 6.88 16.52 -6.77
CA ASP A 152 6.67 16.47 -8.22
C ASP A 152 7.98 16.02 -8.89
N LEU A 153 7.95 14.84 -9.50
CA LEU A 153 9.09 14.19 -10.13
C LEU A 153 9.15 14.46 -11.64
N THR A 154 8.16 15.15 -12.21
CA THR A 154 7.97 15.28 -13.66
C THR A 154 9.24 15.70 -14.38
N ASP A 155 9.84 16.81 -13.96
CA ASP A 155 11.04 17.34 -14.61
C ASP A 155 12.33 16.62 -14.17
N LEU A 156 12.29 15.90 -13.05
CA LEU A 156 13.44 15.19 -12.49
C LEU A 156 13.70 13.84 -13.14
N ILE A 157 12.63 13.22 -13.64
CA ILE A 157 12.70 11.82 -14.07
C ILE A 157 12.66 11.66 -15.60
N GLN A 158 12.03 12.62 -16.30
CA GLN A 158 11.95 12.59 -17.77
C GLN A 158 13.36 12.58 -18.40
N GLY A 159 13.52 11.68 -19.40
CA GLY A 159 14.79 11.53 -20.10
C GLY A 159 15.86 10.71 -19.36
N THR A 160 15.61 10.25 -18.15
CA THR A 160 16.51 9.34 -17.43
C THR A 160 16.38 7.90 -17.96
N ASP A 161 17.41 7.10 -17.72
CA ASP A 161 17.37 5.66 -18.06
C ASP A 161 16.23 4.94 -17.34
N LEU A 162 15.90 5.35 -16.12
CA LEU A 162 14.77 4.82 -15.36
C LEU A 162 13.44 5.11 -16.07
N TYR A 163 13.22 6.35 -16.53
CA TYR A 163 12.02 6.71 -17.26
C TYR A 163 11.91 5.90 -18.56
N ASN A 164 13.00 5.77 -19.30
CA ASN A 164 13.05 5.06 -20.58
C ASN A 164 12.95 3.53 -20.45
N SER A 165 13.12 2.99 -19.21
CA SER A 165 13.04 1.55 -18.95
C SER A 165 11.61 1.01 -18.79
N MET A 166 10.62 1.89 -18.74
CA MET A 166 9.21 1.54 -18.52
C MET A 166 8.32 2.09 -19.61
N ASP A 167 7.20 1.40 -19.87
CA ASP A 167 6.21 1.83 -20.85
C ASP A 167 5.47 3.10 -20.40
N GLU A 168 5.07 3.93 -21.36
CA GLU A 168 4.35 5.18 -21.12
C GLU A 168 3.08 4.96 -20.28
N GLY A 169 2.35 3.87 -20.50
CA GLY A 169 1.15 3.54 -19.73
C GLY A 169 1.41 3.32 -18.23
N GLN A 170 2.60 2.84 -17.87
CA GLN A 170 2.98 2.70 -16.45
C GLN A 170 3.18 4.07 -15.80
N TRP A 171 3.77 5.02 -16.52
CA TRP A 171 3.93 6.39 -16.04
C TRP A 171 2.60 7.14 -15.95
N GLU A 172 1.71 6.95 -16.93
CA GLU A 172 0.36 7.54 -16.88
C GLU A 172 -0.40 7.13 -15.61
N ALA A 173 -0.26 5.88 -15.16
CA ALA A 173 -0.88 5.39 -13.94
C ALA A 173 -0.35 6.06 -12.65
N THR A 174 0.77 6.76 -12.71
CA THR A 174 1.36 7.47 -11.57
C THR A 174 1.13 8.98 -11.59
N LYS A 175 0.42 9.48 -12.60
CA LYS A 175 0.13 10.91 -12.74
C LYS A 175 -1.08 11.34 -11.93
N TYR A 176 -0.94 12.49 -11.30
CA TYR A 176 -2.01 13.26 -10.65
C TYR A 176 -2.00 14.67 -11.24
N ASP A 177 -3.12 15.10 -11.80
CA ASP A 177 -3.22 16.40 -12.51
C ASP A 177 -2.11 16.60 -13.57
N GLY A 178 -1.76 15.53 -14.29
CA GLY A 178 -0.75 15.54 -15.34
C GLY A 178 0.71 15.51 -14.87
N LYS A 179 0.96 15.39 -13.56
CA LYS A 179 2.28 15.39 -12.95
C LYS A 179 2.63 14.02 -12.36
N ILE A 180 3.89 13.64 -12.46
CA ILE A 180 4.42 12.37 -11.93
C ILE A 180 4.85 12.58 -10.48
N TYR A 181 4.27 11.82 -9.56
CA TYR A 181 4.63 11.85 -8.13
C TYR A 181 5.19 10.51 -7.63
N PHE A 182 5.01 9.44 -8.39
CA PHE A 182 5.42 8.10 -7.99
C PHE A 182 6.21 7.43 -9.10
N ILE A 183 7.15 6.58 -8.70
CA ILE A 183 7.84 5.68 -9.62
C ILE A 183 7.10 4.35 -9.61
N PRO A 184 6.59 3.87 -10.76
CA PRO A 184 5.92 2.57 -10.81
C PRO A 184 6.89 1.46 -10.40
N VAL A 185 6.37 0.46 -9.71
CA VAL A 185 7.15 -0.76 -9.44
C VAL A 185 7.23 -1.55 -10.75
N TYR A 186 8.45 -1.79 -11.24
CA TYR A 186 8.65 -2.64 -12.41
C TYR A 186 8.22 -4.07 -12.07
N LYS A 187 7.18 -4.52 -12.74
CA LYS A 187 6.53 -5.81 -12.51
C LYS A 187 5.91 -6.30 -13.83
N ASP A 188 5.74 -7.60 -13.95
CA ASP A 188 4.96 -8.18 -15.05
C ASP A 188 3.55 -7.59 -15.08
N ASN A 189 3.09 -7.18 -16.27
CA ASN A 189 1.78 -6.56 -16.47
C ASN A 189 0.65 -7.58 -16.64
N VAL A 190 0.96 -8.86 -16.48
CA VAL A 190 0.01 -9.96 -16.61
C VAL A 190 -0.10 -10.70 -15.27
N GLU A 191 -1.31 -10.88 -14.82
CA GLU A 191 -1.65 -11.69 -13.66
C GLU A 191 -2.60 -12.82 -14.11
N GLY A 192 -2.24 -14.06 -13.78
CA GLY A 192 -3.10 -15.23 -13.98
C GLY A 192 -3.61 -15.75 -12.64
N TYR A 193 -4.76 -16.35 -12.66
CA TYR A 193 -5.30 -17.07 -11.50
C TYR A 193 -5.37 -18.56 -11.82
N ASP A 194 -4.70 -19.35 -11.01
CA ASP A 194 -4.59 -20.79 -11.19
C ASP A 194 -5.21 -21.55 -10.02
N ILE A 195 -5.77 -22.70 -10.33
CA ILE A 195 -6.21 -23.65 -9.32
C ILE A 195 -5.17 -24.77 -9.25
N MET A 196 -4.54 -24.91 -8.09
CA MET A 196 -3.60 -25.99 -7.84
C MET A 196 -4.31 -27.18 -7.21
N ALA A 197 -4.22 -28.33 -7.85
CA ALA A 197 -4.73 -29.59 -7.30
C ALA A 197 -3.61 -30.39 -6.63
N ARG A 198 -3.94 -31.12 -5.57
CA ARG A 198 -3.03 -32.06 -4.92
C ARG A 198 -2.74 -33.22 -5.87
N LYS A 199 -1.45 -33.40 -6.18
CA LYS A 199 -1.00 -34.41 -7.14
C LYS A 199 -1.44 -35.83 -6.75
N ASP A 200 -1.39 -36.18 -5.46
CA ASP A 200 -1.81 -37.50 -4.97
C ASP A 200 -3.27 -37.81 -5.25
N LEU A 201 -4.15 -36.79 -5.21
CA LEU A 201 -5.57 -36.93 -5.55
C LEU A 201 -5.76 -36.95 -7.06
N VAL A 202 -5.05 -36.12 -7.82
CA VAL A 202 -5.04 -36.17 -9.29
C VAL A 202 -4.70 -37.58 -9.77
N ASP A 203 -3.62 -38.17 -9.26
CA ASP A 203 -3.17 -39.50 -9.64
C ASP A 203 -4.16 -40.58 -9.19
N LYS A 204 -4.72 -40.45 -7.98
CA LYS A 204 -5.66 -41.45 -7.41
C LYS A 204 -6.96 -41.52 -8.17
N TYR A 205 -7.53 -40.38 -8.51
CA TYR A 205 -8.83 -40.27 -9.16
C TYR A 205 -8.77 -40.15 -10.68
N GLY A 206 -7.57 -39.95 -11.22
CA GLY A 206 -7.36 -39.79 -12.66
C GLY A 206 -7.97 -38.49 -13.19
N TRP A 207 -7.93 -37.42 -12.41
CA TRP A 207 -8.49 -36.14 -12.83
C TRP A 207 -7.76 -35.59 -14.05
N ASP A 208 -8.48 -35.27 -15.10
CA ASP A 208 -7.94 -34.57 -16.26
C ASP A 208 -8.03 -33.06 -16.05
N MET A 209 -6.92 -32.47 -15.60
CA MET A 209 -6.82 -31.02 -15.36
C MET A 209 -7.01 -30.20 -16.64
N SER A 210 -6.78 -30.79 -17.82
CA SER A 210 -6.96 -30.09 -19.10
C SER A 210 -8.43 -29.93 -19.51
N SER A 211 -9.30 -30.74 -18.94
CA SER A 211 -10.75 -30.71 -19.18
C SER A 211 -11.47 -29.57 -18.48
N ILE A 212 -10.85 -28.93 -17.47
CA ILE A 212 -11.45 -27.86 -16.70
C ILE A 212 -11.55 -26.60 -17.56
N LYS A 213 -12.78 -26.12 -17.77
CA LYS A 213 -13.08 -24.90 -18.54
C LYS A 213 -13.87 -23.89 -17.71
N SER A 214 -14.52 -24.33 -16.66
CA SER A 214 -15.33 -23.52 -15.77
C SER A 214 -15.13 -23.92 -14.31
N LEU A 215 -15.57 -23.06 -13.41
CA LEU A 215 -15.52 -23.35 -11.98
C LEU A 215 -16.37 -24.60 -11.62
N LYS A 216 -17.45 -24.83 -12.34
CA LYS A 216 -18.33 -25.98 -12.13
C LYS A 216 -17.65 -27.32 -12.44
N ASP A 217 -16.67 -27.34 -13.32
CA ASP A 217 -15.97 -28.58 -13.71
C ASP A 217 -15.12 -29.15 -12.55
N ILE A 218 -14.81 -28.35 -11.54
CA ILE A 218 -14.08 -28.81 -10.35
C ILE A 218 -14.98 -29.45 -9.28
N GLU A 219 -16.30 -29.33 -9.36
CA GLU A 219 -17.23 -29.83 -8.36
C GLU A 219 -17.06 -31.34 -8.09
N PRO A 220 -16.95 -32.22 -9.11
CA PRO A 220 -16.68 -33.63 -8.87
C PRO A 220 -15.35 -33.88 -8.13
N MET A 221 -14.32 -33.09 -8.43
CA MET A 221 -13.01 -33.20 -7.76
C MET A 221 -13.08 -32.78 -6.29
N LEU A 222 -13.92 -31.79 -5.98
CA LEU A 222 -14.16 -31.36 -4.59
C LEU A 222 -14.95 -32.44 -3.82
N ALA A 223 -15.89 -33.12 -4.48
CA ALA A 223 -16.62 -34.25 -3.89
C ALA A 223 -15.69 -35.41 -3.57
N ASP A 224 -14.80 -35.78 -4.49
CA ASP A 224 -13.77 -36.79 -4.28
C ASP A 224 -12.84 -36.40 -3.11
N ALA A 225 -12.34 -35.19 -3.10
CA ALA A 225 -11.49 -34.67 -2.02
C ALA A 225 -12.20 -34.71 -0.65
N LYS A 226 -13.49 -34.42 -0.63
CA LYS A 226 -14.31 -34.50 0.59
C LYS A 226 -14.46 -35.95 1.04
N SER A 227 -14.60 -36.90 0.12
CA SER A 227 -14.68 -38.32 0.44
C SER A 227 -13.42 -38.90 1.09
N GLU A 228 -12.26 -38.26 0.86
CA GLU A 228 -11.00 -38.57 1.51
C GLU A 228 -10.89 -37.99 2.95
N GLY A 229 -11.95 -37.40 3.46
CA GLY A 229 -11.99 -36.80 4.79
C GLY A 229 -11.37 -35.43 4.90
N LEU A 230 -11.08 -34.77 3.78
CA LEU A 230 -10.59 -33.41 3.80
C LEU A 230 -11.67 -32.46 4.31
N LYS A 231 -11.40 -31.79 5.42
CA LYS A 231 -12.32 -30.83 6.04
C LYS A 231 -12.61 -29.64 5.11
N TYR A 232 -11.61 -29.25 4.35
CA TYR A 232 -11.66 -28.13 3.41
C TYR A 232 -11.19 -28.65 2.04
N PRO A 233 -12.07 -29.17 1.20
CA PRO A 233 -11.74 -29.68 -0.15
C PRO A 233 -11.17 -28.57 -1.04
N TRP A 234 -11.63 -27.35 -0.84
CA TRP A 234 -11.13 -26.17 -1.51
C TRP A 234 -10.61 -25.16 -0.50
N LEU A 235 -9.35 -24.78 -0.65
CA LEU A 235 -8.72 -23.71 0.11
C LEU A 235 -8.58 -22.48 -0.79
N THR A 236 -9.26 -21.41 -0.43
CA THR A 236 -9.27 -20.16 -1.19
C THR A 236 -9.14 -18.96 -0.28
N GLN A 237 -8.89 -17.80 -0.85
CA GLN A 237 -8.88 -16.55 -0.09
C GLN A 237 -10.27 -16.19 0.41
N LYS A 238 -10.32 -15.54 1.57
CA LYS A 238 -11.57 -15.19 2.26
C LYS A 238 -12.44 -14.20 1.47
N THR A 239 -11.84 -13.38 0.61
CA THR A 239 -12.53 -12.28 -0.06
C THR A 239 -12.30 -12.27 -1.56
N ALA A 240 -13.24 -11.71 -2.31
CA ALA A 240 -13.14 -11.30 -3.70
C ALA A 240 -12.75 -12.38 -4.72
N MET A 241 -13.26 -13.59 -4.53
CA MET A 241 -12.97 -14.67 -5.46
C MET A 241 -13.73 -14.53 -6.78
N PHE A 242 -14.93 -13.93 -6.77
CA PHE A 242 -15.78 -13.84 -7.96
C PHE A 242 -15.05 -13.20 -9.14
N TYR A 243 -14.47 -12.01 -8.99
CA TYR A 243 -13.82 -11.31 -10.09
C TYR A 243 -12.66 -12.09 -10.71
N ARG A 244 -11.96 -12.91 -9.92
CA ARG A 244 -10.82 -13.71 -10.39
C ARG A 244 -11.23 -14.82 -11.34
N PHE A 245 -12.39 -15.40 -11.13
CA PHE A 245 -12.92 -16.47 -11.98
C PHE A 245 -13.64 -15.93 -13.22
N TYR A 246 -14.18 -14.72 -13.14
CA TYR A 246 -14.99 -14.14 -14.22
C TYR A 246 -14.34 -12.90 -14.87
N ILE A 247 -13.02 -12.77 -14.75
CA ILE A 247 -12.24 -11.69 -15.38
C ILE A 247 -12.32 -11.72 -16.91
N ASN A 248 -12.62 -12.87 -17.50
CA ASN A 248 -12.82 -12.97 -18.94
C ASN A 248 -14.20 -12.48 -19.40
N ASP A 249 -15.19 -12.50 -18.51
CA ASP A 249 -16.56 -12.08 -18.79
C ASP A 249 -16.80 -10.60 -18.51
N PHE A 250 -16.10 -10.07 -17.52
CA PHE A 250 -16.32 -8.72 -17.02
C PHE A 250 -15.02 -7.90 -16.97
N ASP A 251 -15.14 -6.60 -17.29
CA ASP A 251 -14.14 -5.58 -16.96
C ASP A 251 -14.55 -4.88 -15.67
N PHE A 252 -13.87 -5.20 -14.60
CA PHE A 252 -14.12 -4.60 -13.29
C PHE A 252 -13.48 -3.23 -13.19
N PHE A 253 -14.20 -2.26 -12.64
CA PHE A 253 -13.70 -0.88 -12.52
C PHE A 253 -12.55 -0.72 -11.52
N THR A 254 -12.35 -1.69 -10.65
CA THR A 254 -11.28 -1.67 -9.67
C THR A 254 -10.80 -3.09 -9.38
N ALA A 255 -9.51 -3.22 -9.16
CA ALA A 255 -8.91 -4.44 -8.60
C ALA A 255 -9.12 -4.55 -7.08
N ASP A 256 -9.75 -3.56 -6.44
CA ASP A 256 -10.08 -3.61 -5.03
C ASP A 256 -11.14 -4.69 -4.79
N VAL A 257 -10.78 -5.63 -3.96
CA VAL A 257 -11.59 -6.78 -3.56
C VAL A 257 -12.91 -6.41 -2.89
N THR A 258 -13.07 -5.18 -2.44
CA THR A 258 -14.24 -4.70 -1.72
C THR A 258 -15.27 -4.00 -2.59
N ALA A 259 -14.92 -3.62 -3.82
CA ALA A 259 -15.75 -2.81 -4.71
C ALA A 259 -16.07 -3.47 -6.07
N ASN A 260 -15.93 -4.80 -6.18
CA ASN A 260 -16.11 -5.55 -7.43
C ASN A 260 -17.57 -5.91 -7.76
N TRP A 261 -18.52 -5.06 -7.37
CA TRP A 261 -19.93 -5.32 -7.60
C TRP A 261 -20.45 -4.68 -8.89
N VAL A 262 -19.66 -3.76 -9.47
CA VAL A 262 -20.03 -3.09 -10.73
C VAL A 262 -18.91 -3.35 -11.75
N ALA A 263 -19.29 -3.79 -12.91
CA ALA A 263 -18.37 -4.10 -14.00
C ALA A 263 -19.02 -3.81 -15.36
N VAL A 264 -18.22 -3.81 -16.41
CA VAL A 264 -18.73 -3.84 -17.78
C VAL A 264 -18.79 -5.31 -18.22
N ASP A 265 -19.95 -5.77 -18.65
CA ASP A 265 -20.12 -7.05 -19.31
C ASP A 265 -19.50 -6.97 -20.71
N LYS A 266 -18.46 -7.76 -20.97
CA LYS A 266 -17.71 -7.74 -22.23
C LYS A 266 -18.50 -8.18 -23.44
N SER A 267 -19.57 -8.95 -23.24
CA SER A 267 -20.43 -9.46 -24.30
C SER A 267 -21.42 -8.40 -24.80
N THR A 268 -21.88 -7.53 -23.91
CA THR A 268 -22.88 -6.50 -24.20
C THR A 268 -22.33 -5.07 -24.21
N ASN A 269 -21.16 -4.82 -23.62
CA ASN A 269 -20.59 -3.51 -23.30
C ASN A 269 -21.50 -2.67 -22.38
N GLU A 270 -22.32 -3.30 -21.57
CA GLU A 270 -23.19 -2.64 -20.61
C GLU A 270 -22.59 -2.68 -19.20
N VAL A 271 -22.85 -1.62 -18.43
CA VAL A 271 -22.51 -1.59 -17.01
C VAL A 271 -23.53 -2.43 -16.26
N VAL A 272 -23.06 -3.40 -15.51
CA VAL A 272 -23.89 -4.35 -14.78
C VAL A 272 -23.55 -4.36 -13.28
N ASP A 273 -24.56 -4.62 -12.46
CA ASP A 273 -24.37 -5.06 -11.08
C ASP A 273 -24.07 -6.56 -11.12
N THR A 274 -22.82 -6.93 -10.83
CA THR A 274 -22.35 -8.31 -10.97
C THR A 274 -23.10 -9.30 -10.07
N ILE A 275 -23.62 -8.86 -8.91
CA ILE A 275 -24.43 -9.72 -8.03
C ILE A 275 -25.78 -10.12 -8.64
N GLN A 276 -26.25 -9.43 -9.66
CA GLN A 276 -27.50 -9.75 -10.35
C GLN A 276 -27.29 -10.70 -11.53
N THR A 277 -26.04 -11.07 -11.83
CA THR A 277 -25.70 -11.90 -12.98
C THR A 277 -25.86 -13.39 -12.70
N ASP A 278 -26.05 -14.18 -13.76
CA ASP A 278 -26.09 -15.63 -13.65
C ASP A 278 -24.73 -16.22 -13.24
N GLN A 279 -23.64 -15.58 -13.63
CA GLN A 279 -22.28 -15.95 -13.23
C GLN A 279 -22.10 -15.83 -11.70
N TYR A 280 -22.59 -14.76 -11.09
CA TYR A 280 -22.53 -14.63 -9.63
C TYR A 280 -23.39 -15.66 -8.91
N LYS A 281 -24.55 -15.96 -9.45
CA LYS A 281 -25.43 -17.02 -8.93
C LYS A 281 -24.76 -18.39 -9.02
N GLU A 282 -24.13 -18.70 -10.14
CA GLU A 282 -23.33 -19.93 -10.31
C GLU A 282 -22.23 -20.02 -9.26
N PHE A 283 -21.45 -18.94 -9.11
CA PHE A 283 -20.37 -18.85 -8.11
C PHE A 283 -20.85 -19.10 -6.67
N CYS A 284 -22.04 -18.63 -6.32
CA CYS A 284 -22.62 -18.82 -4.98
C CYS A 284 -23.21 -20.22 -4.75
N THR A 285 -23.38 -21.04 -5.79
CA THR A 285 -23.96 -22.39 -5.68
C THR A 285 -22.91 -23.50 -5.61
N LEU A 286 -21.65 -23.17 -5.83
CA LEU A 286 -20.48 -24.05 -5.66
C LEU A 286 -20.01 -24.07 -4.21
#